data_2c94cea8dd62fab10ff5d4acd5bd5c34
#
_entry.id   2c94cea8dd62fab10ff5d4acd5bd5c34
#
_cell.length_a   1.000
_cell.length_b   1.000
_cell.length_c   1.000
_cell.angle_alpha   90.00
_cell.angle_beta   90.00
_cell.angle_gamma   90.00
#
_symmetry.space_group_name_H-M   'P 1'
#
loop_
_entity.id
_entity.type
_entity.pdbx_description
1 polymer ?
#
loop_
_entity_poly.entity_id
_entity_poly.type
_entity_poly.pdbx_seq_one_letter_code
_entity_poly.pdbx_strand_id
1 'polypeptide(L)'
;MNNDKHKLYMLRILKDVFNDPELSQILAFKGGASLMFFYQLPRFSVDLDFNILDITQKEMAYQKLREIALKYGRIADEQLKHNDPLIILDYEKGEQNLKLELSTRFFDNHYELKNLAGTNIPVMVEPYIFAHKLC
;
A
#
# COMPACT_ATOMS: atom_id res chain seq x y z
N MET A 1 1.10 -4.91 20.30
CA MET A 1 1.58 -4.89 18.90
C MET A 1 3.01 -4.38 18.85
N ASN A 2 3.85 -5.01 18.06
CA ASN A 2 5.22 -4.55 17.82
C ASN A 2 5.24 -3.67 16.57
N ASN A 3 5.33 -2.35 16.79
CA ASN A 3 5.30 -1.38 15.69
C ASN A 3 6.49 -1.54 14.73
N ASP A 4 7.66 -1.85 15.25
CA ASP A 4 8.86 -2.02 14.42
C ASP A 4 8.73 -3.25 13.52
N LYS A 5 8.21 -4.35 14.06
CA LYS A 5 7.97 -5.57 13.28
C LYS A 5 6.93 -5.33 12.21
N HIS A 6 5.82 -4.68 12.56
CA HIS A 6 4.76 -4.36 11.62
C HIS A 6 5.28 -3.49 10.48
N LYS A 7 6.04 -2.47 10.82
CA LYS A 7 6.64 -1.56 9.84
C LYS A 7 7.62 -2.29 8.91
N LEU A 8 8.36 -3.26 9.45
CA LEU A 8 9.28 -4.06 8.64
C LEU A 8 8.53 -4.92 7.61
N TYR A 9 7.41 -5.54 8.01
CA TYR A 9 6.59 -6.28 7.06
C TYR A 9 5.99 -5.37 6.00
N MET A 10 5.53 -4.18 6.39
CA MET A 10 5.03 -3.18 5.44
C MET A 10 6.10 -2.81 4.42
N LEU A 11 7.32 -2.57 4.89
CA LEU A 11 8.43 -2.21 4.02
C LEU A 11 8.77 -3.33 3.03
N ARG A 12 8.83 -4.57 3.51
CA ARG A 12 9.13 -5.71 2.65
C ARG A 12 8.07 -5.91 1.57
N ILE A 13 6.81 -5.77 1.94
CA ILE A 13 5.70 -5.88 0.98
C ILE A 13 5.78 -4.76 -0.04
N LEU A 14 6.03 -3.53 0.39
CA LEU A 14 6.19 -2.39 -0.52
C LEU A 14 7.31 -2.64 -1.53
N LYS A 15 8.44 -3.15 -1.06
CA LYS A 15 9.57 -3.46 -1.95
C LYS A 15 9.21 -4.53 -2.97
N ASP A 16 8.53 -5.58 -2.53
CA ASP A 16 8.11 -6.65 -3.45
C ASP A 16 7.13 -6.13 -4.49
N VAL A 17 6.19 -5.27 -4.08
CA VAL A 17 5.21 -4.69 -5.00
C VAL A 17 5.89 -3.83 -6.05
N PHE A 18 6.75 -2.92 -5.64
CA PHE A 18 7.33 -1.94 -6.56
C PHE A 18 8.61 -2.42 -7.24
N ASN A 19 9.13 -3.59 -6.87
CA ASN A 19 10.16 -4.28 -7.64
C ASN A 19 9.55 -5.20 -8.71
N ASP A 20 8.25 -5.45 -8.65
CA ASP A 20 7.54 -6.18 -9.70
C ASP A 20 7.35 -5.25 -10.91
N PRO A 21 7.86 -5.64 -12.10
CA PRO A 21 7.82 -4.74 -13.26
C PRO A 21 6.40 -4.42 -13.73
N GLU A 22 5.45 -5.30 -13.50
CA GLU A 22 4.07 -5.03 -13.90
C GLU A 22 3.37 -4.13 -12.88
N LEU A 23 3.50 -4.45 -11.59
CA LEU A 23 2.85 -3.67 -10.53
C LEU A 23 3.43 -2.26 -10.42
N SER A 24 4.73 -2.10 -10.63
CA SER A 24 5.37 -0.79 -10.52
C SER A 24 4.86 0.21 -11.55
N GLN A 25 4.31 -0.28 -12.66
CA GLN A 25 3.78 0.57 -13.73
C GLN A 25 2.33 0.94 -13.54
N ILE A 26 1.59 0.19 -12.72
CA ILE A 26 0.14 0.36 -12.63
C ILE A 26 -0.35 0.73 -11.23
N LEU A 27 0.54 0.75 -10.24
CA LEU A 27 0.18 1.10 -8.88
C LEU A 27 0.93 2.33 -8.39
N ALA A 28 0.26 3.12 -7.57
CA ALA A 28 0.90 4.18 -6.80
C ALA A 28 0.58 3.96 -5.32
N PHE A 29 1.51 4.35 -4.45
CA PHE A 29 1.37 4.23 -3.01
C PHE A 29 0.74 5.51 -2.46
N LYS A 30 -0.23 5.37 -1.56
CA LYS A 30 -0.95 6.51 -0.99
C LYS A 30 -1.32 6.24 0.46
N GLY A 31 -2.02 7.19 1.07
CA GLY A 31 -2.60 7.03 2.40
C GLY A 31 -1.65 7.35 3.53
N GLY A 32 -2.05 6.99 4.74
CA GLY A 32 -1.32 7.32 5.96
C GLY A 32 0.07 6.71 6.02
N ALA A 33 0.24 5.49 5.50
CA ALA A 33 1.55 4.85 5.50
C ALA A 33 2.54 5.58 4.59
N SER A 34 2.08 6.13 3.45
CA SER A 34 2.96 6.92 2.60
C SER A 34 3.45 8.18 3.32
N LEU A 35 2.58 8.80 4.09
CA LEU A 35 2.95 9.96 4.91
C LEU A 35 3.95 9.57 6.00
N MET A 36 3.74 8.42 6.63
CA MET A 36 4.65 7.92 7.66
C MET A 36 6.05 7.65 7.11
N PHE A 37 6.15 6.96 5.97
CA PHE A 37 7.44 6.57 5.41
C PHE A 37 8.21 7.72 4.77
N PHE A 38 7.51 8.65 4.10
CA PHE A 38 8.17 9.67 3.28
C PHE A 38 8.16 11.06 3.90
N TYR A 39 7.22 11.34 4.78
CA TYR A 39 7.09 12.66 5.38
C TYR A 39 7.31 12.64 6.89
N GLN A 40 7.66 11.49 7.44
CA GLN A 40 8.01 11.31 8.84
C GLN A 40 6.97 11.87 9.81
N LEU A 41 5.70 11.67 9.48
CA LEU A 41 4.64 12.07 10.39
C LEU A 41 4.68 11.20 11.65
N PRO A 42 4.40 11.77 12.84
CA PRO A 42 4.48 11.03 14.09
C PRO A 42 3.40 9.97 14.24
N ARG A 43 2.41 9.98 13.37
CA ARG A 43 1.31 9.02 13.42
C ARG A 43 1.71 7.70 12.78
N PHE A 44 1.54 6.60 13.53
CA PHE A 44 1.78 5.27 13.01
C PHE A 44 0.58 4.79 12.20
N SER A 45 0.83 4.32 10.98
CA SER A 45 -0.19 3.73 10.11
C SER A 45 0.06 2.24 9.98
N VAL A 46 -1.01 1.45 10.05
CA VAL A 46 -0.93 -0.02 10.00
C VAL A 46 -1.38 -0.59 8.66
N ASP A 47 -1.84 0.25 7.74
CA ASP A 47 -2.41 -0.18 6.47
C ASP A 47 -1.53 0.24 5.31
N LEU A 48 -1.53 -0.57 4.25
CA LEU A 48 -0.90 -0.22 2.98
C LEU A 48 -2.00 0.05 1.95
N ASP A 49 -2.04 1.28 1.45
CA ASP A 49 -3.04 1.70 0.48
C ASP A 49 -2.38 1.96 -0.86
N PHE A 50 -2.91 1.32 -1.89
CA PHE A 50 -2.45 1.48 -3.27
C PHE A 50 -3.57 2.03 -4.12
N ASN A 51 -3.21 2.83 -5.11
CA ASN A 51 -4.16 3.30 -6.11
C ASN A 51 -3.80 2.69 -7.45
N ILE A 52 -4.80 2.12 -8.13
CA ILE A 52 -4.56 1.56 -9.45
C ILE A 52 -4.62 2.66 -10.50
N LEU A 53 -3.61 2.70 -11.36
CA LEU A 53 -3.49 3.70 -12.42
C LEU A 53 -4.15 3.24 -13.73
N ASP A 54 -4.28 1.93 -13.90
CA ASP A 54 -4.91 1.33 -15.06
C ASP A 54 -5.95 0.32 -14.58
N ILE A 55 -7.21 0.73 -14.61
CA ILE A 55 -8.31 -0.08 -14.09
C ILE A 55 -8.49 -1.40 -14.84
N THR A 56 -8.04 -1.46 -16.10
CA THR A 56 -8.13 -2.69 -16.87
C THR A 56 -7.23 -3.78 -16.31
N GLN A 57 -6.24 -3.44 -15.50
CA GLN A 57 -5.30 -4.36 -14.89
C GLN A 57 -5.63 -4.67 -13.42
N LYS A 58 -6.79 -4.25 -12.95
CA LYS A 58 -7.19 -4.39 -11.55
C LYS A 58 -7.12 -5.84 -11.06
N GLU A 59 -7.62 -6.76 -11.84
CA GLU A 59 -7.67 -8.17 -11.46
C GLU A 59 -6.26 -8.77 -11.37
N MET A 60 -5.41 -8.47 -12.33
CA MET A 60 -4.02 -8.91 -12.30
C MET A 60 -3.30 -8.31 -11.11
N ALA A 61 -3.49 -7.02 -10.84
CA ALA A 61 -2.89 -6.35 -9.69
C ALA A 61 -3.31 -7.01 -8.38
N TYR A 62 -4.59 -7.31 -8.25
CA TYR A 62 -5.12 -7.96 -7.06
C TYR A 62 -4.48 -9.34 -6.86
N GLN A 63 -4.41 -10.14 -7.91
CA GLN A 63 -3.82 -11.47 -7.83
C GLN A 63 -2.34 -11.43 -7.43
N LYS A 64 -1.59 -10.48 -7.98
CA LYS A 64 -0.19 -10.32 -7.63
C LYS A 64 0.00 -9.83 -6.19
N LEU A 65 -0.83 -8.90 -5.72
CA LEU A 65 -0.80 -8.46 -4.33
C LEU A 65 -1.08 -9.62 -3.39
N ARG A 66 -2.03 -10.46 -3.76
CA ARG A 66 -2.38 -11.65 -2.99
C ARG A 66 -1.21 -12.62 -2.91
N GLU A 67 -0.54 -12.86 -4.01
CA GLU A 67 0.64 -13.73 -4.03
C GLU A 67 1.77 -13.18 -3.16
N ILE A 68 1.98 -11.87 -3.21
CA ILE A 68 2.99 -11.23 -2.36
C ILE A 68 2.63 -11.38 -0.88
N ALA A 69 1.36 -11.15 -0.54
CA ALA A 69 0.89 -11.29 0.84
C ALA A 69 1.13 -12.71 1.36
N LEU A 70 0.87 -13.71 0.54
CA LEU A 70 1.05 -15.12 0.94
C LEU A 70 2.50 -15.49 1.23
N LYS A 71 3.47 -14.72 0.74
CA LYS A 71 4.87 -14.93 1.10
C LYS A 71 5.16 -14.61 2.57
N TYR A 72 4.36 -13.75 3.18
CA TYR A 72 4.63 -13.20 4.51
C TYR A 72 3.71 -13.74 5.59
N GLY A 73 2.62 -14.41 5.19
CA GLY A 73 1.69 -14.95 6.16
C GLY A 73 0.48 -15.55 5.48
N ARG A 74 -0.59 -15.69 6.24
CA ARG A 74 -1.85 -16.20 5.69
C ARG A 74 -2.84 -15.05 5.51
N ILE A 75 -3.72 -15.22 4.56
CA ILE A 75 -4.79 -14.24 4.35
C ILE A 75 -5.92 -14.57 5.32
N ALA A 76 -6.11 -13.70 6.31
CA ALA A 76 -7.14 -13.87 7.33
C ALA A 76 -8.53 -13.58 6.78
N ASP A 77 -8.61 -12.62 5.84
CA ASP A 77 -9.87 -12.25 5.21
C ASP A 77 -9.59 -11.55 3.88
N GLU A 78 -10.50 -11.69 2.95
CA GLU A 78 -10.46 -10.99 1.67
C GLU A 78 -11.84 -10.42 1.39
N GLN A 79 -11.89 -9.17 0.95
CA GLN A 79 -13.13 -8.53 0.54
C GLN A 79 -13.00 -8.02 -0.87
N LEU A 80 -13.78 -8.57 -1.77
CA LEU A 80 -13.84 -8.13 -3.16
C LEU A 80 -15.01 -7.16 -3.32
N LYS A 81 -14.89 -6.01 -2.66
CA LYS A 81 -15.87 -4.95 -2.84
C LYS A 81 -15.79 -4.43 -4.26
N HIS A 82 -16.89 -3.90 -4.77
CA HIS A 82 -17.04 -3.55 -6.17
C HIS A 82 -15.87 -2.77 -6.75
N ASN A 83 -15.30 -1.85 -5.97
CA ASN A 83 -14.26 -0.97 -6.49
C ASN A 83 -12.92 -1.11 -5.77
N ASP A 84 -12.92 -1.51 -4.51
CA ASP A 84 -11.72 -1.47 -3.67
C ASP A 84 -11.45 -2.82 -3.00
N PRO A 85 -10.76 -3.74 -3.71
CA PRO A 85 -10.39 -5.01 -3.10
C PRO A 85 -9.53 -4.82 -1.86
N LEU A 86 -9.75 -5.68 -0.87
CA LEU A 86 -9.10 -5.59 0.42
C LEU A 86 -8.56 -6.95 0.82
N ILE A 87 -7.30 -7.01 1.27
CA ILE A 87 -6.68 -8.21 1.81
C ILE A 87 -6.28 -7.93 3.24
N ILE A 88 -6.66 -8.80 4.16
CA ILE A 88 -6.23 -8.74 5.54
C ILE A 88 -5.21 -9.85 5.78
N LEU A 89 -3.96 -9.46 6.00
CA LEU A 89 -2.85 -10.38 6.16
C LEU A 89 -2.54 -10.60 7.63
N ASP A 90 -2.50 -11.87 8.02
CA ASP A 90 -2.03 -12.31 9.32
C ASP A 90 -0.60 -12.84 9.15
N TYR A 91 0.39 -12.01 9.44
CA TYR A 91 1.79 -12.38 9.24
C TYR A 91 2.39 -13.08 10.45
N GLU A 92 1.79 -12.92 11.62
CA GLU A 92 2.27 -13.57 12.83
C GLU A 92 1.17 -13.58 13.87
N LYS A 93 0.96 -14.75 14.49
CA LYS A 93 -0.05 -14.93 15.51
C LYS A 93 0.21 -13.99 16.70
N GLY A 94 -0.82 -13.28 17.14
CA GLY A 94 -0.74 -12.35 18.24
C GLY A 94 -0.34 -10.94 17.84
N GLU A 95 0.04 -10.72 16.58
CA GLU A 95 0.38 -9.40 16.07
C GLU A 95 -0.81 -8.76 15.34
N GLN A 96 -0.73 -7.44 15.16
CA GLN A 96 -1.73 -6.68 14.41
C GLN A 96 -1.79 -7.16 12.97
N ASN A 97 -2.99 -7.42 12.45
CA ASN A 97 -3.15 -7.75 11.04
C ASN A 97 -2.79 -6.55 10.17
N LEU A 98 -2.24 -6.84 8.99
CA LEU A 98 -1.84 -5.82 8.03
C LEU A 98 -2.86 -5.78 6.90
N LYS A 99 -3.45 -4.62 6.67
CA LYS A 99 -4.46 -4.44 5.65
C LYS A 99 -3.83 -3.91 4.36
N LEU A 100 -4.11 -4.58 3.25
CA LEU A 100 -3.71 -4.14 1.91
C LEU A 100 -4.96 -3.75 1.15
N GLU A 101 -5.06 -2.50 0.75
CA GLU A 101 -6.22 -2.00 0.03
C GLU A 101 -5.82 -1.49 -1.35
N LEU A 102 -6.60 -1.87 -2.36
CA LEU A 102 -6.39 -1.44 -3.73
C LEU A 102 -7.54 -0.56 -4.15
N SER A 103 -7.28 0.73 -4.27
CA SER A 103 -8.29 1.72 -4.62
C SER A 103 -8.35 1.92 -6.13
N THR A 104 -9.56 2.07 -6.65
CA THR A 104 -9.79 2.27 -8.09
C THR A 104 -10.29 3.67 -8.40
N ARG A 105 -10.16 4.60 -7.47
CA ARG A 105 -10.66 5.95 -7.66
C ARG A 105 -9.82 6.72 -8.65
N PHE A 106 -10.49 7.46 -9.51
CA PHE A 106 -9.85 8.38 -10.44
C PHE A 106 -9.66 9.74 -9.77
N PHE A 107 -8.40 10.13 -9.63
CA PHE A 107 -8.06 11.49 -9.22
C PHE A 107 -7.07 12.05 -10.24
N ASP A 108 -7.17 13.34 -10.50
CA ASP A 108 -6.18 14.09 -11.27
C ASP A 108 -4.94 14.27 -10.38
N ASN A 109 -4.22 13.20 -10.14
CA ASN A 109 -3.15 13.22 -9.16
C ASN A 109 -1.79 13.20 -9.84
N HIS A 110 -0.87 13.90 -9.21
CA HIS A 110 0.53 13.83 -9.58
C HIS A 110 1.21 12.74 -8.78
N TYR A 111 2.16 12.06 -9.40
CA TYR A 111 2.98 11.06 -8.76
C TYR A 111 4.41 11.54 -8.71
N GLU A 112 5.07 11.31 -7.60
CA GLU A 112 6.50 11.52 -7.50
C GLU A 112 7.17 10.19 -7.20
N LEU A 113 8.28 9.91 -7.87
CA LEU A 113 9.09 8.76 -7.56
C LEU A 113 9.92 9.06 -6.33
N LYS A 114 9.73 8.29 -5.28
CA LYS A 114 10.50 8.41 -4.05
C LYS A 114 11.23 7.11 -3.78
N ASN A 115 12.46 7.23 -3.28
CA ASN A 115 13.26 6.05 -2.97
C ASN A 115 13.03 5.63 -1.53
N LEU A 116 12.72 4.35 -1.33
CA LEU A 116 12.57 3.76 -0.01
C LEU A 116 13.40 2.49 0.03
N ALA A 117 14.47 2.50 0.83
CA ALA A 117 15.35 1.35 1.03
C ALA A 117 15.82 0.74 -0.30
N GLY A 118 16.16 1.59 -1.27
CA GLY A 118 16.69 1.17 -2.57
C GLY A 118 15.66 0.89 -3.64
N THR A 119 14.37 1.05 -3.33
CA THR A 119 13.29 0.83 -4.29
C THR A 119 12.61 2.14 -4.62
N ASN A 120 12.43 2.41 -5.92
CA ASN A 120 11.71 3.58 -6.37
C ASN A 120 10.20 3.31 -6.34
N ILE A 121 9.48 4.15 -5.62
CA ILE A 121 8.05 3.98 -5.40
C ILE A 121 7.31 5.21 -5.92
N PRO A 122 6.37 5.05 -6.87
CA PRO A 122 5.49 6.16 -7.25
C PRO A 122 4.52 6.43 -6.12
N VAL A 123 4.65 7.64 -5.55
CA VAL A 123 3.84 8.08 -4.42
C VAL A 123 2.87 9.14 -4.92
N MET A 124 1.60 8.98 -4.59
CA MET A 124 0.60 9.98 -4.93
C MET A 124 0.81 11.22 -4.08
N VAL A 125 1.00 12.34 -4.75
CA VAL A 125 1.11 13.63 -4.08
C VAL A 125 -0.18 14.39 -4.32
N GLU A 126 -1.00 14.47 -3.30
CA GLU A 126 -2.18 15.32 -3.35
C GLU A 126 -1.81 16.68 -2.77
N PRO A 127 -1.95 17.75 -3.55
CA PRO A 127 -1.63 19.08 -3.01
C PRO A 127 -2.46 19.44 -1.78
N TYR A 128 -3.60 18.77 -1.62
CA TYR A 128 -4.55 19.08 -0.56
C TYR A 128 -4.44 18.20 0.68
N ILE A 129 -3.56 17.19 0.68
CA ILE A 129 -3.42 16.30 1.85
C ILE A 129 -3.13 17.10 3.12
N PHE A 130 -2.17 18.01 3.05
CA PHE A 130 -1.79 18.82 4.19
C PHE A 130 -2.85 19.86 4.53
N ALA A 131 -3.49 20.45 3.54
CA ALA A 131 -4.55 21.43 3.76
C ALA A 131 -5.74 20.80 4.48
N HIS A 132 -6.15 19.60 4.08
CA HIS A 132 -7.25 18.89 4.71
C HIS A 132 -6.96 18.52 6.16
N LYS A 133 -5.71 18.25 6.48
CA LYS A 133 -5.34 17.90 7.84
C LYS A 133 -5.10 19.09 8.74
N LEU A 134 -4.87 20.24 8.17
CA LEU A 134 -4.66 21.48 8.89
C LEU A 134 -5.96 22.25 9.15
N CYS A 135 -7.01 21.91 8.47
CA CYS A 135 -8.32 22.55 8.63
C CYS A 135 -9.17 21.87 9.67
#